data_36efd8a033f3fcd6425c34bbe18be0b2
#
_entry.id   36efd8a033f3fcd6425c34bbe18be0b2
#
_cell.length_a   1.000
_cell.length_b   1.000
_cell.length_c   1.000
_cell.angle_alpha   90.00
_cell.angle_beta   90.00
_cell.angle_gamma   90.00
#
_symmetry.space_group_name_H-M   'P 1'
#
loop_
_entity.id
_entity.type
_entity.pdbx_description
1 polymer ?
#
loop_
_entity_poly.entity_id
_entity_poly.type
_entity_poly.pdbx_seq_one_letter_code
_entity_poly.pdbx_strand_id
1 'polypeptide(L)'
;MSAVVPPVSRADRDPRAGHPPAADRHRSTVAVRAGIDRDSAFGAVTPPLVLSSNFSFAGFDRKRTYDYTRSGNPTRDLLAEALAELEGGCGGVVTATGMAAISLVLHALLQPGDRLVVPHDGYGGSWRLFNALAAKGAFELDTVDLTDPDALAGALARRPAVVWIETPSNPLLRITDLHAVIDATHAAGAIAVVDNTFLSPALQQPITFGADVVVHSTTKYINGHSDVVGGAVVARRPELHERLGWWANCLGITGAPFDSFMTLRGLRTLDARLRVHQENTLAITGLLDGHPVVRALHYPGLPDHPGHTIAARQQSGFGAMLSVEIDGGERAVRAFLDGLRCFTLAESLGGVESLVAHPATMTHAAMSPDARAAAGIGDGLLRLSVGIEHVSDLLDDLSDALQRAALAGSRVPGIPR
;
A
#
# COMPACT_ATOMS: atom_id res chain seq x y z
N MET A 1 12.03 -58.70 14.36
CA MET A 1 13.01 -57.77 14.92
C MET A 1 12.85 -56.45 14.18
N SER A 2 12.13 -55.50 14.75
CA SER A 2 11.89 -54.21 14.15
C SER A 2 13.05 -53.29 14.59
N ALA A 3 13.82 -52.76 13.63
CA ALA A 3 14.92 -51.84 13.92
C ALA A 3 14.37 -50.50 14.41
N VAL A 4 14.63 -50.20 15.65
CA VAL A 4 14.35 -48.88 16.25
C VAL A 4 15.36 -47.89 15.67
N VAL A 5 14.88 -46.96 14.85
CA VAL A 5 15.69 -45.84 14.36
C VAL A 5 15.96 -44.90 15.55
N PRO A 6 17.23 -44.60 15.86
CA PRO A 6 17.56 -43.70 16.98
C PRO A 6 17.02 -42.29 16.68
N PRO A 7 16.58 -41.54 17.73
CA PRO A 7 16.10 -40.17 17.56
C PRO A 7 17.27 -39.28 17.09
N VAL A 8 17.10 -38.63 15.97
CA VAL A 8 18.02 -37.60 15.45
C VAL A 8 18.07 -36.44 16.45
N SER A 9 19.27 -36.10 16.88
CA SER A 9 19.50 -35.01 17.85
C SER A 9 18.97 -33.67 17.26
N ARG A 10 18.21 -32.93 18.05
CA ARG A 10 17.54 -31.65 17.69
C ARG A 10 18.51 -30.48 17.48
N ALA A 11 19.82 -30.68 17.61
CA ALA A 11 20.79 -29.58 17.68
C ALA A 11 21.44 -29.17 16.35
N ASP A 12 21.30 -29.96 15.26
CA ASP A 12 22.17 -29.80 14.08
C ASP A 12 21.47 -29.57 12.74
N ARG A 13 20.28 -28.98 12.71
CA ARG A 13 19.72 -28.54 11.44
C ARG A 13 19.32 -27.05 11.52
N ASP A 14 20.24 -26.19 11.10
CA ASP A 14 19.86 -24.88 10.55
C ASP A 14 18.97 -25.16 9.32
N PRO A 15 17.66 -24.83 9.34
CA PRO A 15 16.78 -25.07 8.21
C PRO A 15 17.18 -24.28 6.95
N ARG A 16 18.20 -23.41 7.06
CA ARG A 16 18.77 -22.64 5.95
C ARG A 16 20.02 -23.28 5.33
N ALA A 17 20.59 -24.32 5.96
CA ALA A 17 21.77 -24.99 5.43
C ALA A 17 21.41 -25.78 4.16
N GLY A 18 21.71 -25.21 2.99
CA GLY A 18 21.52 -25.83 1.68
C GLY A 18 20.64 -25.07 0.68
N HIS A 19 20.05 -23.94 1.08
CA HIS A 19 19.36 -23.07 0.13
C HIS A 19 20.29 -21.95 -0.33
N PRO A 20 20.34 -21.64 -1.65
CA PRO A 20 21.08 -20.45 -2.12
C PRO A 20 20.53 -19.21 -1.42
N PRO A 21 21.38 -18.23 -1.10
CA PRO A 21 20.92 -16.98 -0.48
C PRO A 21 19.83 -16.35 -1.32
N ALA A 22 18.86 -15.74 -0.67
CA ALA A 22 17.66 -15.13 -1.29
C ALA A 22 17.99 -14.06 -2.34
N ALA A 23 19.19 -13.50 -2.31
CA ALA A 23 19.68 -12.46 -3.21
C ALA A 23 19.63 -12.82 -4.71
N ASP A 24 19.53 -14.09 -5.08
CA ASP A 24 19.52 -14.54 -6.48
C ASP A 24 18.11 -14.94 -6.98
N ARG A 25 17.06 -14.81 -6.17
CA ARG A 25 15.71 -15.21 -6.56
C ARG A 25 14.89 -14.04 -7.09
N HIS A 26 14.14 -14.28 -8.17
CA HIS A 26 13.14 -13.32 -8.64
C HIS A 26 12.06 -13.09 -7.56
N ARG A 27 11.56 -11.86 -7.44
CA ARG A 27 10.56 -11.45 -6.42
C ARG A 27 9.31 -12.33 -6.39
N SER A 28 8.79 -12.71 -7.56
CA SER A 28 7.65 -13.64 -7.65
C SER A 28 7.94 -14.98 -6.99
N THR A 29 9.17 -15.49 -7.11
CA THR A 29 9.59 -16.72 -6.42
C THR A 29 9.68 -16.52 -4.91
N VAL A 30 10.19 -15.39 -4.47
CA VAL A 30 10.21 -15.02 -3.04
C VAL A 30 8.79 -14.98 -2.48
N ALA A 31 7.87 -14.31 -3.16
CA ALA A 31 6.46 -14.23 -2.75
C ALA A 31 5.81 -15.62 -2.66
N VAL A 32 5.90 -16.43 -3.72
CA VAL A 32 5.30 -17.78 -3.76
C VAL A 32 5.86 -18.69 -2.66
N ARG A 33 7.15 -18.56 -2.35
CA ARG A 33 7.83 -19.40 -1.35
C ARG A 33 7.78 -18.84 0.07
N ALA A 34 7.15 -17.71 0.29
CA ALA A 34 7.01 -17.12 1.62
C ALA A 34 6.37 -18.12 2.61
N GLY A 35 7.07 -18.38 3.72
CA GLY A 35 6.65 -19.31 4.75
C GLY A 35 6.82 -20.80 4.45
N ILE A 36 7.32 -21.20 3.27
CA ILE A 36 7.61 -22.61 2.95
C ILE A 36 8.87 -23.06 3.72
N ASP A 37 8.92 -24.36 4.07
CA ASP A 37 10.00 -25.02 4.82
C ASP A 37 10.20 -24.47 6.25
N ARG A 38 9.14 -23.92 6.87
CA ARG A 38 9.18 -23.37 8.23
C ARG A 38 8.61 -24.30 9.31
N ASP A 39 7.97 -25.40 8.93
CA ASP A 39 7.48 -26.41 9.87
C ASP A 39 8.53 -27.51 10.08
N SER A 40 9.28 -27.38 11.18
CA SER A 40 10.27 -28.38 11.56
C SER A 40 9.69 -29.62 12.26
N ALA A 41 8.40 -29.58 12.65
CA ALA A 41 7.79 -30.67 13.39
C ALA A 41 7.22 -31.75 12.44
N PHE A 42 6.55 -31.36 11.37
CA PHE A 42 5.86 -32.25 10.46
C PHE A 42 6.30 -32.09 9.00
N GLY A 43 7.06 -31.07 8.66
CA GLY A 43 7.47 -30.76 7.30
C GLY A 43 6.32 -30.29 6.41
N ALA A 44 5.32 -29.62 6.98
CA ALA A 44 4.20 -29.09 6.21
C ALA A 44 4.66 -28.00 5.25
N VAL A 45 4.18 -28.05 3.98
CA VAL A 45 4.51 -27.04 2.97
C VAL A 45 3.90 -25.69 3.29
N THR A 46 2.70 -25.66 3.86
CA THR A 46 2.07 -24.45 4.39
C THR A 46 2.52 -24.25 5.84
N PRO A 47 2.96 -23.05 6.23
CA PRO A 47 3.40 -22.83 7.60
C PRO A 47 2.24 -23.00 8.61
N PRO A 48 2.51 -23.48 9.82
CA PRO A 48 1.48 -23.65 10.84
C PRO A 48 0.94 -22.29 11.31
N LEU A 49 -0.37 -22.26 11.61
CA LEU A 49 -1.03 -21.14 12.26
C LEU A 49 -0.92 -21.26 13.78
N VAL A 50 -0.19 -20.34 14.41
CA VAL A 50 0.04 -20.31 15.85
C VAL A 50 -0.79 -19.21 16.49
N LEU A 51 -1.90 -19.58 17.15
CA LEU A 51 -2.85 -18.65 17.78
C LEU A 51 -2.53 -18.35 19.26
N SER A 52 -1.51 -18.97 19.83
CA SER A 52 -1.19 -18.81 21.26
C SER A 52 -0.90 -17.35 21.60
N SER A 53 -1.51 -16.81 22.64
CA SER A 53 -1.20 -15.47 23.15
C SER A 53 0.10 -15.42 23.97
N ASN A 54 0.53 -16.56 24.51
CA ASN A 54 1.70 -16.68 25.38
C ASN A 54 2.50 -17.95 25.08
N PHE A 55 3.75 -17.98 25.51
CA PHE A 55 4.66 -19.08 25.29
C PHE A 55 5.40 -19.43 26.58
N SER A 56 5.65 -20.72 26.82
CA SER A 56 6.37 -21.19 28.02
C SER A 56 7.84 -20.80 27.96
N PHE A 57 8.40 -20.39 29.08
CA PHE A 57 9.84 -20.22 29.23
C PHE A 57 10.54 -21.59 29.34
N ALA A 58 11.79 -21.66 28.96
CA ALA A 58 12.61 -22.84 29.11
C ALA A 58 12.97 -23.13 30.58
N GLY A 59 12.81 -22.14 31.46
CA GLY A 59 13.07 -22.18 32.91
C GLY A 59 13.00 -20.79 33.51
N PHE A 60 13.24 -20.67 34.81
CA PHE A 60 13.31 -19.37 35.47
C PHE A 60 14.36 -18.48 34.77
N ASP A 61 13.94 -17.26 34.38
CA ASP A 61 14.75 -16.28 33.64
C ASP A 61 15.36 -16.78 32.32
N ARG A 62 14.77 -17.82 31.70
CA ARG A 62 15.22 -18.37 30.41
C ARG A 62 14.08 -18.34 29.41
N LYS A 63 13.99 -17.22 28.67
CA LYS A 63 13.06 -17.08 27.54
C LYS A 63 13.36 -18.08 26.44
N ARG A 64 12.30 -18.48 25.70
CA ARG A 64 12.41 -19.04 24.35
C ARG A 64 12.44 -17.90 23.32
N THR A 65 12.38 -18.23 22.05
CA THR A 65 12.27 -17.23 20.96
C THR A 65 11.06 -16.31 21.17
N TYR A 66 9.95 -16.86 21.63
CA TYR A 66 8.73 -16.13 21.92
C TYR A 66 8.37 -16.23 23.40
N ASP A 67 7.77 -15.19 23.96
CA ASP A 67 7.20 -15.13 25.31
C ASP A 67 5.72 -14.72 25.26
N TYR A 68 5.38 -13.73 24.45
CA TYR A 68 4.02 -13.18 24.35
C TYR A 68 3.73 -12.69 22.92
N THR A 69 2.52 -12.99 22.39
CA THR A 69 2.20 -12.71 20.98
C THR A 69 2.24 -11.23 20.61
N ARG A 70 2.01 -10.30 21.55
CA ARG A 70 2.15 -8.87 21.24
C ARG A 70 3.58 -8.49 20.86
N SER A 71 4.57 -9.09 21.50
CA SER A 71 6.02 -8.84 21.23
C SER A 71 6.54 -9.64 20.04
N GLY A 72 6.04 -10.85 19.79
CA GLY A 72 6.45 -11.73 18.68
C GLY A 72 5.52 -12.92 18.54
N ASN A 73 5.27 -13.36 17.30
CA ASN A 73 4.45 -14.53 17.00
C ASN A 73 4.95 -15.23 15.74
N PRO A 74 5.15 -16.56 15.75
CA PRO A 74 5.73 -17.29 14.61
C PRO A 74 5.02 -17.05 13.29
N THR A 75 3.69 -16.99 13.29
CA THR A 75 2.88 -16.78 12.06
C THR A 75 3.00 -15.35 11.55
N ARG A 76 2.91 -14.35 12.46
CA ARG A 76 3.03 -12.95 12.09
C ARG A 76 4.43 -12.62 11.57
N ASP A 77 5.46 -13.19 12.18
CA ASP A 77 6.85 -12.93 11.82
C ASP A 77 7.18 -13.46 10.41
N LEU A 78 6.53 -14.55 9.96
CA LEU A 78 6.67 -15.02 8.58
C LEU A 78 6.19 -14.00 7.55
N LEU A 79 5.09 -13.30 7.83
CA LEU A 79 4.61 -12.21 6.97
C LEU A 79 5.56 -11.02 7.01
N ALA A 80 6.05 -10.66 8.21
CA ALA A 80 7.00 -9.55 8.39
C ALA A 80 8.31 -9.81 7.64
N GLU A 81 8.86 -11.02 7.76
CA GLU A 81 10.07 -11.46 7.04
C GLU A 81 9.86 -11.42 5.52
N ALA A 82 8.72 -11.95 5.03
CA ALA A 82 8.41 -11.97 3.60
C ALA A 82 8.30 -10.56 3.01
N LEU A 83 7.65 -9.63 3.71
CA LEU A 83 7.52 -8.25 3.27
C LEU A 83 8.87 -7.52 3.29
N ALA A 84 9.69 -7.75 4.33
CA ALA A 84 11.04 -7.19 4.40
C ALA A 84 11.91 -7.68 3.24
N GLU A 85 11.88 -8.99 2.93
CA GLU A 85 12.63 -9.58 1.82
C GLU A 85 12.17 -9.01 0.47
N LEU A 86 10.86 -8.87 0.25
CA LEU A 86 10.30 -8.35 -1.00
C LEU A 86 10.60 -6.87 -1.21
N GLU A 87 10.63 -6.05 -0.16
CA GLU A 87 11.01 -4.63 -0.23
C GLU A 87 12.53 -4.43 -0.29
N GLY A 88 13.33 -5.43 0.08
CA GLY A 88 14.78 -5.31 0.22
C GLY A 88 15.20 -4.64 1.54
N GLY A 89 14.35 -4.68 2.56
CA GLY A 89 14.62 -4.14 3.89
C GLY A 89 15.30 -5.15 4.83
N CYS A 90 15.76 -4.67 5.99
CA CYS A 90 16.41 -5.53 6.99
C CYS A 90 15.42 -6.20 7.93
N GLY A 91 14.19 -5.69 8.05
CA GLY A 91 13.15 -6.25 8.91
C GLY A 91 11.81 -5.54 8.74
N GLY A 92 10.75 -6.25 9.09
CA GLY A 92 9.38 -5.77 8.99
C GLY A 92 8.62 -5.83 10.32
N VAL A 93 7.60 -5.00 10.46
CA VAL A 93 6.64 -4.99 11.58
C VAL A 93 5.25 -5.02 11.00
N VAL A 94 4.46 -6.05 11.31
CA VAL A 94 3.07 -6.18 10.89
C VAL A 94 2.15 -5.56 11.94
N THR A 95 1.22 -4.72 11.49
CA THR A 95 0.29 -3.97 12.32
C THR A 95 -1.16 -4.34 12.03
N ALA A 96 -2.07 -4.02 12.96
CA ALA A 96 -3.49 -4.35 12.85
C ALA A 96 -4.20 -3.66 11.68
N THR A 97 -3.70 -2.53 11.19
CA THR A 97 -4.27 -1.77 10.07
C THR A 97 -3.17 -0.94 9.37
N GLY A 98 -3.42 -0.48 8.13
CA GLY A 98 -2.54 0.50 7.48
C GLY A 98 -2.41 1.80 8.29
N MET A 99 -3.52 2.27 8.89
CA MET A 99 -3.48 3.45 9.77
C MET A 99 -2.65 3.23 11.03
N ALA A 100 -2.62 1.99 11.57
CA ALA A 100 -1.74 1.63 12.67
C ALA A 100 -0.26 1.63 12.25
N ALA A 101 0.04 1.24 11.00
CA ALA A 101 1.39 1.34 10.44
C ALA A 101 1.85 2.80 10.33
N ILE A 102 0.99 3.69 9.83
CA ILE A 102 1.27 5.14 9.78
C ILE A 102 1.48 5.69 11.18
N SER A 103 0.57 5.39 12.11
CA SER A 103 0.66 5.83 13.51
C SER A 103 1.95 5.34 14.18
N LEU A 104 2.36 4.09 13.91
CA LEU A 104 3.62 3.54 14.39
C LEU A 104 4.82 4.39 13.95
N VAL A 105 4.90 4.71 12.67
CA VAL A 105 5.99 5.53 12.11
C VAL A 105 6.03 6.90 12.76
N LEU A 106 4.89 7.56 12.91
CA LEU A 106 4.82 8.88 13.53
C LEU A 106 5.32 8.85 14.99
N HIS A 107 4.84 7.89 15.79
CA HIS A 107 5.27 7.77 17.20
C HIS A 107 6.73 7.34 17.34
N ALA A 108 7.21 6.51 16.42
CA ALA A 108 8.59 6.06 16.45
C ALA A 108 9.58 7.14 16.01
N LEU A 109 9.24 8.00 15.07
CA LEU A 109 10.21 8.88 14.42
C LEU A 109 10.07 10.37 14.81
N LEU A 110 8.92 10.79 15.33
CA LEU A 110 8.66 12.20 15.64
C LEU A 110 8.47 12.44 17.14
N GLN A 111 8.85 13.65 17.58
CA GLN A 111 8.62 14.19 18.94
C GLN A 111 8.09 15.62 18.82
N PRO A 112 7.54 16.19 19.92
CA PRO A 112 7.12 17.58 19.93
C PRO A 112 8.24 18.53 19.50
N GLY A 113 7.93 19.41 18.54
CA GLY A 113 8.89 20.33 17.93
C GLY A 113 9.56 19.83 16.65
N ASP A 114 9.50 18.52 16.35
CA ASP A 114 9.92 18.01 15.06
C ASP A 114 8.97 18.46 13.95
N ARG A 115 9.46 18.48 12.71
CA ARG A 115 8.69 18.83 11.52
C ARG A 115 8.47 17.63 10.64
N LEU A 116 7.22 17.42 10.21
CA LEU A 116 6.79 16.44 9.23
C LEU A 116 6.40 17.15 7.93
N VAL A 117 7.03 16.76 6.81
CA VAL A 117 6.63 17.15 5.46
C VAL A 117 5.81 16.04 4.83
N VAL A 118 4.64 16.38 4.26
CA VAL A 118 3.71 15.42 3.65
C VAL A 118 3.22 15.90 2.29
N PRO A 119 2.81 15.01 1.36
CA PRO A 119 2.22 15.41 0.10
C PRO A 119 0.85 16.08 0.31
N HIS A 120 0.52 17.05 -0.55
CA HIS A 120 -0.75 17.78 -0.51
C HIS A 120 -1.94 16.95 -0.99
N ASP A 121 -1.69 15.89 -1.74
CA ASP A 121 -2.66 15.00 -2.39
C ASP A 121 -2.54 13.53 -1.93
N GLY A 122 -2.06 13.30 -0.71
CA GLY A 122 -1.96 11.96 -0.14
C GLY A 122 -3.30 11.42 0.36
N TYR A 123 -3.29 10.16 0.78
CA TYR A 123 -4.47 9.44 1.27
C TYR A 123 -5.23 10.23 2.36
N GLY A 124 -6.55 10.39 2.19
CA GLY A 124 -7.38 11.19 3.09
C GLY A 124 -7.36 10.75 4.56
N GLY A 125 -7.16 9.45 4.84
CA GLY A 125 -6.97 8.93 6.20
C GLY A 125 -5.66 9.41 6.83
N SER A 126 -4.57 9.42 6.06
CA SER A 126 -3.27 9.94 6.49
C SER A 126 -3.35 11.45 6.74
N TRP A 127 -3.93 12.19 5.80
CA TRP A 127 -4.17 13.63 5.93
C TRP A 127 -4.90 13.96 7.23
N ARG A 128 -6.00 13.24 7.52
CA ARG A 128 -6.77 13.43 8.75
C ARG A 128 -5.94 13.18 10.01
N LEU A 129 -5.14 12.11 10.03
CA LEU A 129 -4.30 11.77 11.18
C LEU A 129 -3.19 12.79 11.39
N PHE A 130 -2.49 13.19 10.32
CA PHE A 130 -1.42 14.19 10.39
C PHE A 130 -1.91 15.52 10.96
N ASN A 131 -3.02 16.04 10.42
CA ASN A 131 -3.61 17.28 10.90
C ASN A 131 -4.09 17.19 12.35
N ALA A 132 -4.73 16.06 12.72
CA ALA A 132 -5.22 15.88 14.09
C ALA A 132 -4.09 15.82 15.13
N LEU A 133 -2.97 15.18 14.80
CA LEU A 133 -1.80 15.09 15.69
C LEU A 133 -1.02 16.41 15.73
N ALA A 134 -0.87 17.09 14.59
CA ALA A 134 -0.25 18.42 14.54
C ALA A 134 -1.05 19.44 15.38
N ALA A 135 -2.39 19.42 15.28
CA ALA A 135 -3.26 20.27 16.10
C ALA A 135 -3.14 20.01 17.61
N LYS A 136 -2.70 18.81 18.01
CA LYS A 136 -2.38 18.46 19.41
C LYS A 136 -0.94 18.82 19.82
N GLY A 137 -0.15 19.39 18.90
CA GLY A 137 1.26 19.74 19.16
C GLY A 137 2.21 18.55 19.17
N ALA A 138 1.84 17.42 18.54
CA ALA A 138 2.71 16.26 18.46
C ALA A 138 3.93 16.50 17.56
N PHE A 139 3.77 17.34 16.53
CA PHE A 139 4.80 17.79 15.60
C PHE A 139 4.29 18.99 14.80
N GLU A 140 5.17 19.68 14.09
CA GLU A 140 4.82 20.69 13.09
C GLU A 140 4.58 20.01 11.74
N LEU A 141 3.56 20.49 10.98
CA LEU A 141 3.14 19.87 9.73
C LEU A 141 3.29 20.84 8.55
N ASP A 142 3.98 20.41 7.51
CA ASP A 142 4.08 21.09 6.22
C ASP A 142 3.47 20.21 5.12
N THR A 143 2.49 20.76 4.43
CA THR A 143 1.84 20.10 3.27
C THR A 143 2.43 20.69 1.98
N VAL A 144 2.98 19.86 1.10
CA VAL A 144 3.82 20.30 -0.02
C VAL A 144 3.47 19.50 -1.28
N ASP A 145 3.56 20.12 -2.44
CA ASP A 145 3.62 19.39 -3.70
C ASP A 145 5.04 18.81 -3.88
N LEU A 146 5.17 17.50 -3.67
CA LEU A 146 6.47 16.81 -3.80
C LEU A 146 6.92 16.64 -5.25
N THR A 147 6.08 16.97 -6.22
CA THR A 147 6.44 16.99 -7.64
C THR A 147 7.02 18.32 -8.08
N ASP A 148 6.91 19.36 -7.25
CA ASP A 148 7.49 20.70 -7.44
C ASP A 148 8.83 20.80 -6.68
N PRO A 149 9.98 20.88 -7.39
CA PRO A 149 11.29 20.95 -6.76
C PRO A 149 11.51 22.21 -5.90
N ASP A 150 10.91 23.33 -6.26
CA ASP A 150 11.07 24.60 -5.50
C ASP A 150 10.25 24.53 -4.19
N ALA A 151 9.04 23.99 -4.24
CA ALA A 151 8.22 23.77 -3.06
C ALA A 151 8.90 22.78 -2.08
N LEU A 152 9.46 21.68 -2.60
CA LEU A 152 10.23 20.73 -1.81
C LEU A 152 11.46 21.39 -1.18
N ALA A 153 12.25 22.14 -1.94
CA ALA A 153 13.46 22.82 -1.43
C ALA A 153 13.10 23.81 -0.31
N GLY A 154 12.00 24.55 -0.48
CA GLY A 154 11.49 25.46 0.56
C GLY A 154 11.09 24.74 1.87
N ALA A 155 10.50 23.55 1.76
CA ALA A 155 10.15 22.73 2.92
C ALA A 155 11.40 22.14 3.59
N LEU A 156 12.35 21.63 2.82
CA LEU A 156 13.60 21.05 3.33
C LEU A 156 14.51 22.10 4.01
N ALA A 157 14.47 23.37 3.58
CA ALA A 157 15.19 24.46 4.24
C ALA A 157 14.73 24.67 5.71
N ARG A 158 13.54 24.20 6.08
CA ARG A 158 13.00 24.23 7.45
C ARG A 158 13.46 23.04 8.31
N ARG A 159 14.35 22.19 7.80
CA ARG A 159 14.97 21.03 8.46
C ARG A 159 13.91 20.07 9.05
N PRO A 160 13.09 19.44 8.22
CA PRO A 160 12.15 18.44 8.71
C PRO A 160 12.90 17.25 9.32
N ALA A 161 12.26 16.56 10.28
CA ALA A 161 12.73 15.28 10.80
C ALA A 161 12.34 14.12 9.86
N VAL A 162 11.16 14.23 9.24
CA VAL A 162 10.60 13.21 8.35
C VAL A 162 9.98 13.87 7.12
N VAL A 163 10.25 13.28 5.95
CA VAL A 163 9.52 13.52 4.71
C VAL A 163 8.73 12.27 4.39
N TRP A 164 7.40 12.41 4.34
CA TRP A 164 6.46 11.37 3.96
C TRP A 164 6.17 11.47 2.47
N ILE A 165 6.39 10.39 1.73
CA ILE A 165 6.18 10.31 0.30
C ILE A 165 5.09 9.28 0.01
N GLU A 166 4.14 9.61 -0.85
CA GLU A 166 3.14 8.67 -1.37
C GLU A 166 3.19 8.74 -2.90
N THR A 167 3.51 7.62 -3.55
CA THR A 167 3.63 7.58 -5.01
C THR A 167 3.35 6.17 -5.56
N PRO A 168 2.41 6.03 -6.51
CA PRO A 168 1.48 7.05 -7.03
C PRO A 168 0.58 7.63 -5.95
N SER A 169 0.21 8.92 -6.06
CA SER A 169 -0.68 9.57 -5.09
C SER A 169 -2.14 9.13 -5.26
N ASN A 170 -2.96 9.38 -4.25
CA ASN A 170 -4.38 9.04 -4.25
C ASN A 170 -5.25 10.31 -4.13
N PRO A 171 -6.13 10.65 -5.10
CA PRO A 171 -6.63 9.77 -6.16
C PRO A 171 -6.05 10.00 -7.56
N LEU A 172 -5.24 11.03 -7.78
CA LEU A 172 -4.87 11.48 -9.13
C LEU A 172 -3.64 10.76 -9.71
N LEU A 173 -3.04 9.83 -8.97
CA LEU A 173 -1.92 9.00 -9.42
C LEU A 173 -0.70 9.83 -9.87
N ARG A 174 -0.47 11.00 -9.26
CA ARG A 174 0.74 11.78 -9.50
C ARG A 174 1.96 10.99 -9.07
N ILE A 175 3.03 11.12 -9.83
CA ILE A 175 4.27 10.40 -9.62
C ILE A 175 5.33 11.33 -9.04
N THR A 176 5.77 11.00 -7.84
CA THR A 176 6.95 11.64 -7.22
C THR A 176 8.20 10.87 -7.65
N ASP A 177 9.26 11.57 -8.04
CA ASP A 177 10.57 10.99 -8.32
C ASP A 177 11.23 10.55 -7.02
N LEU A 178 11.18 9.24 -6.73
CA LEU A 178 11.69 8.68 -5.48
C LEU A 178 13.17 8.97 -5.28
N HIS A 179 13.98 8.82 -6.33
CA HIS A 179 15.41 9.05 -6.24
C HIS A 179 15.72 10.51 -5.87
N ALA A 180 15.14 11.46 -6.60
CA ALA A 180 15.40 12.88 -6.39
C ALA A 180 14.90 13.36 -5.00
N VAL A 181 13.71 12.95 -4.61
CA VAL A 181 13.12 13.39 -3.31
C VAL A 181 13.83 12.74 -2.13
N ILE A 182 14.19 11.46 -2.21
CA ILE A 182 14.92 10.77 -1.13
C ILE A 182 16.32 11.35 -0.96
N ASP A 183 17.05 11.60 -2.05
CA ASP A 183 18.38 12.21 -1.99
C ASP A 183 18.32 13.61 -1.36
N ALA A 184 17.38 14.44 -1.79
CA ALA A 184 17.18 15.77 -1.21
C ALA A 184 16.79 15.69 0.28
N THR A 185 15.95 14.72 0.66
CA THR A 185 15.55 14.46 2.05
C THR A 185 16.78 14.12 2.91
N HIS A 186 17.62 13.21 2.43
CA HIS A 186 18.85 12.84 3.14
C HIS A 186 19.85 13.98 3.22
N ALA A 187 19.99 14.78 2.16
CA ALA A 187 20.85 15.97 2.16
C ALA A 187 20.41 17.00 3.22
N ALA A 188 19.11 17.06 3.52
CA ALA A 188 18.56 17.89 4.60
C ALA A 188 18.68 17.25 6.01
N GLY A 189 19.20 16.01 6.10
CA GLY A 189 19.33 15.25 7.35
C GLY A 189 18.03 14.62 7.85
N ALA A 190 17.00 14.53 7.00
CA ALA A 190 15.70 13.98 7.32
C ALA A 190 15.60 12.48 6.98
N ILE A 191 14.60 11.81 7.56
CA ILE A 191 14.24 10.41 7.28
C ILE A 191 13.21 10.39 6.17
N ALA A 192 13.45 9.57 5.14
CA ALA A 192 12.53 9.34 4.03
C ALA A 192 11.60 8.15 4.33
N VAL A 193 10.30 8.42 4.42
CA VAL A 193 9.25 7.41 4.59
C VAL A 193 8.40 7.35 3.33
N VAL A 194 8.21 6.15 2.77
CA VAL A 194 7.42 5.97 1.54
C VAL A 194 6.23 5.06 1.80
N ASP A 195 5.03 5.54 1.53
CA ASP A 195 3.83 4.70 1.42
C ASP A 195 3.79 4.07 0.02
N ASN A 196 4.01 2.75 -0.02
CA ASN A 196 4.07 1.95 -1.25
C ASN A 196 2.81 1.06 -1.44
N THR A 197 1.70 1.48 -0.85
CA THR A 197 0.46 0.70 -0.84
C THR A 197 -0.08 0.42 -2.24
N PHE A 198 -0.03 1.41 -3.18
CA PHE A 198 -0.63 1.29 -4.51
C PHE A 198 0.11 0.32 -5.43
N LEU A 199 1.42 0.22 -5.31
CA LEU A 199 2.22 -0.61 -6.20
C LEU A 199 2.67 -1.92 -5.55
N SER A 200 2.69 -1.97 -4.22
CA SER A 200 3.25 -3.09 -3.47
C SER A 200 4.74 -3.36 -3.82
N PRO A 201 5.44 -4.24 -3.08
CA PRO A 201 6.82 -4.56 -3.41
C PRO A 201 7.00 -5.31 -4.75
N ALA A 202 5.90 -5.74 -5.37
CA ALA A 202 5.97 -6.40 -6.67
C ALA A 202 6.28 -5.43 -7.82
N LEU A 203 5.75 -4.19 -7.75
CA LEU A 203 5.91 -3.21 -8.82
C LEU A 203 6.87 -2.06 -8.47
N GLN A 204 7.08 -1.75 -7.19
CA GLN A 204 7.98 -0.70 -6.74
C GLN A 204 8.66 -1.11 -5.43
N GLN A 205 9.95 -0.80 -5.27
CA GLN A 205 10.74 -1.09 -4.08
C GLN A 205 11.47 0.17 -3.60
N PRO A 206 10.80 1.04 -2.82
CA PRO A 206 11.39 2.32 -2.38
C PRO A 206 12.69 2.17 -1.58
N ILE A 207 12.89 1.06 -0.87
CA ILE A 207 14.17 0.76 -0.16
C ILE A 207 15.36 0.78 -1.12
N THR A 208 15.19 0.30 -2.35
CA THR A 208 16.26 0.26 -3.36
C THR A 208 16.63 1.64 -3.87
N PHE A 209 15.75 2.63 -3.73
CA PHE A 209 15.98 4.05 -4.01
C PHE A 209 16.52 4.81 -2.79
N GLY A 210 16.68 4.13 -1.65
CA GLY A 210 17.22 4.73 -0.45
C GLY A 210 16.21 5.05 0.65
N ALA A 211 14.92 4.81 0.46
CA ALA A 211 13.91 5.03 1.51
C ALA A 211 14.33 4.36 2.82
N ASP A 212 14.20 5.07 3.93
CA ASP A 212 14.56 4.55 5.26
C ASP A 212 13.48 3.63 5.81
N VAL A 213 12.22 3.94 5.51
CA VAL A 213 11.04 3.21 5.97
C VAL A 213 10.02 3.15 4.84
N VAL A 214 9.44 1.96 4.64
CA VAL A 214 8.32 1.76 3.72
C VAL A 214 7.09 1.34 4.51
N VAL A 215 5.95 1.92 4.17
CA VAL A 215 4.65 1.64 4.80
C VAL A 215 3.73 0.98 3.78
N HIS A 216 2.94 0.02 4.24
CA HIS A 216 1.88 -0.61 3.48
C HIS A 216 0.57 -0.70 4.26
N SER A 217 -0.53 -0.40 3.60
CA SER A 217 -1.80 -1.03 3.94
C SER A 217 -1.82 -2.41 3.28
N THR A 218 -1.57 -3.46 4.06
CA THR A 218 -1.63 -4.84 3.53
C THR A 218 -3.04 -5.25 3.15
N THR A 219 -4.05 -4.51 3.60
CA THR A 219 -5.47 -4.61 3.21
C THR A 219 -5.67 -4.64 1.69
N LYS A 220 -4.76 -3.97 0.93
CA LYS A 220 -4.88 -3.72 -0.50
C LYS A 220 -4.31 -4.90 -1.31
N TYR A 221 -3.52 -4.64 -2.33
CA TYR A 221 -2.96 -5.68 -3.22
C TYR A 221 -2.23 -6.82 -2.51
N ILE A 222 -1.59 -6.57 -1.37
CA ILE A 222 -0.82 -7.60 -0.65
C ILE A 222 -1.75 -8.73 -0.19
N ASN A 223 -2.83 -8.42 0.53
CA ASN A 223 -3.86 -9.39 0.86
C ASN A 223 -4.71 -9.75 -0.37
N GLY A 224 -5.27 -8.74 -1.05
CA GLY A 224 -5.91 -8.81 -2.36
C GLY A 224 -7.25 -9.54 -2.41
N HIS A 225 -7.91 -9.82 -1.28
CA HIS A 225 -9.15 -10.60 -1.23
C HIS A 225 -10.25 -9.92 -0.43
N SER A 226 -10.08 -8.65 -0.05
CA SER A 226 -11.07 -7.81 0.65
C SER A 226 -11.63 -8.39 1.95
N ASP A 227 -10.89 -9.31 2.59
CA ASP A 227 -11.30 -10.09 3.78
C ASP A 227 -10.44 -9.83 5.02
N VAL A 228 -9.32 -9.08 4.89
CA VAL A 228 -8.42 -8.72 5.99
C VAL A 228 -8.06 -7.23 5.94
N VAL A 229 -8.17 -6.56 7.07
CA VAL A 229 -7.59 -5.24 7.29
C VAL A 229 -6.26 -5.42 7.99
N GLY A 230 -5.19 -4.87 7.44
CA GLY A 230 -3.86 -5.00 7.99
C GLY A 230 -2.90 -3.90 7.52
N GLY A 231 -1.73 -3.84 8.13
CA GLY A 231 -0.66 -2.95 7.74
C GLY A 231 0.71 -3.55 7.98
N ALA A 232 1.72 -2.94 7.40
CA ALA A 232 3.10 -3.30 7.64
C ALA A 232 4.04 -2.10 7.49
N VAL A 233 5.15 -2.14 8.21
CA VAL A 233 6.25 -1.19 8.08
C VAL A 233 7.52 -1.99 7.84
N VAL A 234 8.29 -1.63 6.83
CA VAL A 234 9.58 -2.24 6.52
C VAL A 234 10.67 -1.20 6.73
N ALA A 235 11.71 -1.56 7.46
CA ALA A 235 12.85 -0.70 7.74
C ALA A 235 14.07 -1.09 6.90
N ARG A 236 14.81 -0.08 6.43
CA ARG A 236 16.07 -0.27 5.71
C ARG A 236 17.22 -0.67 6.62
N ARG A 237 17.24 -0.15 7.86
CA ARG A 237 18.35 -0.31 8.81
C ARG A 237 17.90 -0.99 10.10
N PRO A 238 18.76 -1.82 10.74
CA PRO A 238 18.41 -2.53 11.97
C PRO A 238 17.92 -1.63 13.10
N GLU A 239 18.53 -0.47 13.30
CA GLU A 239 18.19 0.46 14.38
C GLU A 239 16.77 1.01 14.24
N LEU A 240 16.33 1.24 13.00
CA LEU A 240 14.94 1.65 12.71
C LEU A 240 13.97 0.48 12.94
N HIS A 241 14.35 -0.74 12.53
CA HIS A 241 13.53 -1.93 12.77
C HIS A 241 13.33 -2.19 14.27
N GLU A 242 14.40 -2.15 15.06
CA GLU A 242 14.34 -2.31 16.52
C GLU A 242 13.44 -1.25 17.16
N ARG A 243 13.60 0.01 16.76
CA ARG A 243 12.82 1.14 17.27
C ARG A 243 11.32 0.98 16.92
N LEU A 244 10.99 0.61 15.68
CA LEU A 244 9.63 0.34 15.24
C LEU A 244 9.03 -0.84 15.99
N GLY A 245 9.76 -1.95 16.14
CA GLY A 245 9.31 -3.12 16.89
C GLY A 245 9.01 -2.80 18.36
N TRP A 246 9.89 -2.01 19.01
CA TRP A 246 9.67 -1.57 20.38
C TRP A 246 8.39 -0.73 20.52
N TRP A 247 8.21 0.26 19.62
CA TRP A 247 7.02 1.12 19.64
C TRP A 247 5.74 0.34 19.31
N ALA A 248 5.79 -0.61 18.37
CA ALA A 248 4.64 -1.46 18.06
C ALA A 248 4.17 -2.26 19.29
N ASN A 249 5.14 -2.80 20.06
CA ASN A 249 4.86 -3.51 21.31
C ASN A 249 4.28 -2.58 22.38
N CYS A 250 4.83 -1.36 22.54
CA CYS A 250 4.34 -0.36 23.52
C CYS A 250 2.93 0.12 23.20
N LEU A 251 2.65 0.45 21.93
CA LEU A 251 1.35 0.91 21.47
C LEU A 251 0.31 -0.21 21.41
N GLY A 252 0.76 -1.48 21.35
CA GLY A 252 -0.13 -2.63 21.24
C GLY A 252 -0.84 -2.74 19.88
N ILE A 253 -0.25 -2.22 18.82
CA ILE A 253 -0.86 -2.13 17.47
C ILE A 253 -0.42 -3.25 16.52
N THR A 254 0.10 -4.33 17.04
CA THR A 254 0.58 -5.48 16.26
C THR A 254 -0.57 -6.26 15.60
N GLY A 255 -0.30 -6.79 14.40
CA GLY A 255 -1.27 -7.59 13.65
C GLY A 255 -1.60 -8.94 14.32
N ALA A 256 -2.82 -9.41 14.12
CA ALA A 256 -3.25 -10.72 14.60
C ALA A 256 -2.60 -11.87 13.82
N PRO A 257 -2.34 -13.04 14.44
CA PRO A 257 -1.74 -14.18 13.74
C PRO A 257 -2.61 -14.73 12.61
N PHE A 258 -3.93 -14.80 12.79
CA PHE A 258 -4.85 -15.28 11.76
C PHE A 258 -4.85 -14.37 10.53
N ASP A 259 -4.96 -13.06 10.73
CA ASP A 259 -4.95 -12.06 9.66
C ASP A 259 -3.60 -12.06 8.93
N SER A 260 -2.50 -12.26 9.68
CA SER A 260 -1.15 -12.41 9.11
C SER A 260 -1.03 -13.66 8.24
N PHE A 261 -1.64 -14.78 8.65
CA PHE A 261 -1.69 -16.02 7.86
C PHE A 261 -2.48 -15.81 6.55
N MET A 262 -3.64 -15.17 6.62
CA MET A 262 -4.47 -14.88 5.45
C MET A 262 -3.74 -13.93 4.49
N THR A 263 -3.12 -12.88 5.03
CA THR A 263 -2.32 -11.94 4.24
C THR A 263 -1.11 -12.61 3.58
N LEU A 264 -0.41 -13.51 4.29
CA LEU A 264 0.69 -14.30 3.72
C LEU A 264 0.20 -15.20 2.56
N ARG A 265 -0.99 -15.79 2.71
CA ARG A 265 -1.63 -16.56 1.64
C ARG A 265 -1.94 -15.68 0.42
N GLY A 266 -2.46 -14.47 0.62
CA GLY A 266 -2.70 -13.48 -0.45
C GLY A 266 -1.41 -13.04 -1.14
N LEU A 267 -0.36 -12.77 -0.36
CA LEU A 267 0.96 -12.37 -0.85
C LEU A 267 1.55 -13.38 -1.85
N ARG A 268 1.33 -14.68 -1.62
CA ARG A 268 1.87 -15.74 -2.47
C ARG A 268 1.33 -15.74 -3.90
N THR A 269 0.23 -15.03 -4.17
CA THR A 269 -0.35 -14.87 -5.52
C THR A 269 -0.27 -13.42 -6.03
N LEU A 270 0.45 -12.55 -5.34
CA LEU A 270 0.51 -11.11 -5.64
C LEU A 270 0.89 -10.83 -7.09
N ASP A 271 2.01 -11.38 -7.57
CA ASP A 271 2.48 -11.15 -8.95
C ASP A 271 1.49 -11.66 -10.01
N ALA A 272 0.93 -12.85 -9.79
CA ALA A 272 -0.04 -13.44 -10.72
C ALA A 272 -1.31 -12.58 -10.81
N ARG A 273 -1.79 -12.06 -9.68
CA ARG A 273 -2.95 -11.16 -9.65
C ARG A 273 -2.63 -9.83 -10.33
N LEU A 274 -1.51 -9.20 -9.96
CA LEU A 274 -1.11 -7.91 -10.53
C LEU A 274 -0.93 -7.95 -12.04
N ARG A 275 -0.46 -9.06 -12.60
CA ARG A 275 -0.38 -9.22 -14.05
C ARG A 275 -1.77 -9.08 -14.70
N VAL A 276 -2.76 -9.81 -14.22
CA VAL A 276 -4.13 -9.74 -14.75
C VAL A 276 -4.76 -8.37 -14.47
N HIS A 277 -4.59 -7.84 -13.27
CA HIS A 277 -5.03 -6.48 -12.94
C HIS A 277 -4.53 -5.44 -13.95
N GLN A 278 -3.23 -5.46 -14.29
CA GLN A 278 -2.63 -4.51 -15.22
C GLN A 278 -3.09 -4.74 -16.67
N GLU A 279 -3.22 -6.00 -17.10
CA GLU A 279 -3.77 -6.35 -18.42
C GLU A 279 -5.19 -5.78 -18.59
N ASN A 280 -6.06 -5.97 -17.61
CA ASN A 280 -7.41 -5.42 -17.60
C ASN A 280 -7.41 -3.88 -17.57
N THR A 281 -6.54 -3.29 -16.75
CA THR A 281 -6.42 -1.81 -16.66
C THR A 281 -6.01 -1.20 -17.99
N LEU A 282 -5.06 -1.80 -18.68
CA LEU A 282 -4.61 -1.33 -19.99
C LEU A 282 -5.75 -1.41 -21.03
N ALA A 283 -6.56 -2.45 -21.01
CA ALA A 283 -7.72 -2.55 -21.90
C ALA A 283 -8.77 -1.46 -21.58
N ILE A 284 -9.01 -1.20 -20.29
CA ILE A 284 -9.95 -0.16 -19.84
C ILE A 284 -9.43 1.24 -20.21
N THR A 285 -8.13 1.52 -20.08
CA THR A 285 -7.58 2.81 -20.52
C THR A 285 -7.82 3.04 -22.01
N GLY A 286 -7.73 2.00 -22.84
CA GLY A 286 -8.07 2.09 -24.27
C GLY A 286 -9.54 2.40 -24.59
N LEU A 287 -10.46 2.01 -23.70
CA LEU A 287 -11.88 2.38 -23.79
C LEU A 287 -12.12 3.84 -23.35
N LEU A 288 -11.43 4.29 -22.31
CA LEU A 288 -11.68 5.60 -21.69
C LEU A 288 -10.96 6.73 -22.40
N ASP A 289 -9.79 6.47 -22.97
CA ASP A 289 -8.94 7.48 -23.61
C ASP A 289 -9.62 8.04 -24.87
N GLY A 290 -9.75 9.36 -24.92
CA GLY A 290 -10.44 10.07 -26.00
C GLY A 290 -11.96 9.87 -26.03
N HIS A 291 -12.60 9.20 -25.06
CA HIS A 291 -14.04 9.04 -25.03
C HIS A 291 -14.75 10.39 -24.75
N PRO A 292 -15.83 10.75 -25.52
CA PRO A 292 -16.43 12.10 -25.46
C PRO A 292 -16.92 12.59 -24.10
N VAL A 293 -17.29 11.70 -23.17
CA VAL A 293 -17.70 12.08 -21.81
C VAL A 293 -16.56 12.05 -20.80
N VAL A 294 -15.35 11.64 -21.22
CA VAL A 294 -14.17 11.62 -20.37
C VAL A 294 -13.40 12.92 -20.58
N ARG A 295 -13.36 13.75 -19.57
CA ARG A 295 -12.64 15.03 -19.59
C ARG A 295 -11.14 14.84 -19.37
N ALA A 296 -10.77 13.94 -18.46
CA ALA A 296 -9.40 13.59 -18.17
C ALA A 296 -9.29 12.15 -17.69
N LEU A 297 -8.18 11.52 -18.01
CA LEU A 297 -7.82 10.17 -17.56
C LEU A 297 -6.46 10.22 -16.89
N HIS A 298 -6.41 9.79 -15.63
CA HIS A 298 -5.19 9.77 -14.83
C HIS A 298 -4.74 8.32 -14.68
N TYR A 299 -3.69 7.96 -15.40
CA TYR A 299 -3.04 6.65 -15.33
C TYR A 299 -1.57 6.77 -15.74
N PRO A 300 -0.60 6.42 -14.88
CA PRO A 300 0.82 6.61 -15.17
C PRO A 300 1.35 5.81 -16.37
N GLY A 301 0.61 4.79 -16.81
CA GLY A 301 0.91 4.01 -18.01
C GLY A 301 0.66 4.73 -19.32
N LEU A 302 -0.08 5.85 -19.33
CA LEU A 302 -0.31 6.65 -20.53
C LEU A 302 0.90 7.54 -20.81
N PRO A 303 1.39 7.60 -22.08
CA PRO A 303 2.55 8.42 -22.45
C PRO A 303 2.39 9.92 -22.13
N ASP A 304 1.15 10.42 -22.19
CA ASP A 304 0.80 11.81 -21.92
C ASP A 304 0.65 12.14 -20.42
N HIS A 305 0.72 11.13 -19.55
CA HIS A 305 0.69 11.38 -18.10
C HIS A 305 1.98 12.12 -17.68
N PRO A 306 1.89 13.24 -16.92
CA PRO A 306 3.06 14.05 -16.57
C PRO A 306 4.19 13.28 -15.91
N GLY A 307 3.87 12.24 -15.13
CA GLY A 307 4.82 11.39 -14.43
C GLY A 307 5.21 10.12 -15.17
N HIS A 308 4.79 9.89 -16.43
CA HIS A 308 5.01 8.63 -17.15
C HIS A 308 6.48 8.22 -17.21
N THR A 309 7.36 9.14 -17.61
CA THR A 309 8.80 8.87 -17.73
C THR A 309 9.44 8.49 -16.40
N ILE A 310 9.01 9.13 -15.30
CA ILE A 310 9.48 8.82 -13.95
C ILE A 310 8.95 7.44 -13.54
N ALA A 311 7.66 7.17 -13.73
CA ALA A 311 7.06 5.89 -13.43
C ALA A 311 7.75 4.74 -14.19
N ALA A 312 7.97 4.88 -15.50
CA ALA A 312 8.64 3.88 -16.32
C ALA A 312 10.07 3.57 -15.87
N ARG A 313 10.75 4.54 -15.22
CA ARG A 313 12.11 4.36 -14.71
C ARG A 313 12.14 3.68 -13.33
N GLN A 314 11.19 4.00 -12.43
CA GLN A 314 11.23 3.57 -11.03
C GLN A 314 10.29 2.40 -10.70
N GLN A 315 9.40 2.01 -11.63
CA GLN A 315 8.40 0.97 -11.43
C GLN A 315 8.59 -0.14 -12.47
N SER A 316 8.26 -1.38 -12.11
CA SER A 316 8.25 -2.50 -13.04
C SER A 316 6.88 -2.72 -13.73
N GLY A 317 5.93 -1.82 -13.46
CA GLY A 317 4.59 -1.76 -14.02
C GLY A 317 3.84 -0.58 -13.44
N PHE A 318 2.71 -0.21 -14.06
CA PHE A 318 2.00 1.02 -13.72
C PHE A 318 0.84 0.81 -12.74
N GLY A 319 0.66 -0.44 -12.25
CA GLY A 319 -0.42 -0.78 -11.34
C GLY A 319 -1.79 -0.89 -12.02
N ALA A 320 -2.84 -0.98 -11.19
CA ALA A 320 -4.20 -1.18 -11.67
C ALA A 320 -5.21 -0.21 -11.02
N MET A 321 -4.70 0.92 -10.58
CA MET A 321 -5.50 2.08 -10.20
C MET A 321 -5.52 3.08 -11.35
N LEU A 322 -6.69 3.61 -11.66
CA LEU A 322 -6.84 4.75 -12.56
C LEU A 322 -7.92 5.68 -12.03
N SER A 323 -7.87 6.95 -12.41
CA SER A 323 -8.94 7.90 -12.13
C SER A 323 -9.40 8.57 -13.40
N VAL A 324 -10.70 8.79 -13.50
CA VAL A 324 -11.35 9.36 -14.68
C VAL A 324 -12.25 10.51 -14.27
N GLU A 325 -12.18 11.63 -14.99
CA GLU A 325 -13.09 12.73 -14.81
C GLU A 325 -14.22 12.67 -15.84
N ILE A 326 -15.46 12.61 -15.35
CA ILE A 326 -16.66 12.52 -16.17
C ILE A 326 -17.26 13.92 -16.36
N ASP A 327 -17.48 14.29 -17.62
CA ASP A 327 -18.20 15.52 -17.97
C ASP A 327 -19.70 15.41 -17.65
N GLY A 328 -20.33 16.56 -17.33
CA GLY A 328 -21.78 16.63 -17.04
C GLY A 328 -22.09 16.71 -15.54
N GLY A 329 -21.03 16.81 -14.68
CA GLY A 329 -21.17 17.04 -13.24
C GLY A 329 -21.81 15.87 -12.49
N GLU A 330 -22.32 16.15 -11.29
CA GLU A 330 -22.87 15.13 -10.38
C GLU A 330 -23.94 14.24 -11.04
N ARG A 331 -24.77 14.80 -11.94
CA ARG A 331 -25.82 14.02 -12.62
C ARG A 331 -25.24 12.95 -13.54
N ALA A 332 -24.19 13.26 -14.27
CA ALA A 332 -23.50 12.30 -15.13
C ALA A 332 -22.76 11.24 -14.30
N VAL A 333 -22.09 11.64 -13.21
CA VAL A 333 -21.46 10.73 -12.26
C VAL A 333 -22.47 9.75 -11.65
N ARG A 334 -23.61 10.24 -11.18
CA ARG A 334 -24.69 9.37 -10.67
C ARG A 334 -25.18 8.38 -11.72
N ALA A 335 -25.41 8.85 -12.97
CA ALA A 335 -25.84 7.97 -14.05
C ALA A 335 -24.75 6.95 -14.46
N PHE A 336 -23.48 7.30 -14.36
CA PHE A 336 -22.38 6.37 -14.56
C PHE A 336 -22.41 5.26 -13.52
N LEU A 337 -22.56 5.62 -12.25
CA LEU A 337 -22.53 4.68 -11.13
C LEU A 337 -23.80 3.81 -11.04
N ASP A 338 -24.94 4.33 -11.50
CA ASP A 338 -26.21 3.62 -11.45
C ASP A 338 -26.26 2.50 -12.51
N GLY A 339 -26.49 1.29 -12.05
CA GLY A 339 -26.59 0.10 -12.91
C GLY A 339 -25.25 -0.54 -13.29
N LEU A 340 -24.16 -0.25 -12.62
CA LEU A 340 -22.94 -1.04 -12.70
C LEU A 340 -23.19 -2.49 -12.24
N ARG A 341 -22.53 -3.44 -12.90
CA ARG A 341 -22.73 -4.88 -12.70
C ARG A 341 -21.46 -5.59 -12.22
N CYS A 342 -20.30 -5.16 -12.72
CA CYS A 342 -18.98 -5.68 -12.36
C CYS A 342 -18.29 -4.76 -11.38
N PHE A 343 -18.33 -3.44 -11.63
CA PHE A 343 -17.76 -2.48 -10.70
C PHE A 343 -18.70 -2.22 -9.54
N THR A 344 -18.21 -2.41 -8.31
CA THR A 344 -18.95 -2.11 -7.09
C THR A 344 -18.59 -0.72 -6.56
N LEU A 345 -19.60 0.12 -6.29
CA LEU A 345 -19.38 1.40 -5.60
C LEU A 345 -19.01 1.15 -4.14
N ALA A 346 -17.73 1.21 -3.84
CA ALA A 346 -17.21 0.94 -2.50
C ALA A 346 -15.88 1.66 -2.25
N GLU A 347 -15.54 1.84 -0.98
CA GLU A 347 -14.20 2.22 -0.57
C GLU A 347 -13.25 1.02 -0.69
N SER A 348 -11.98 1.28 -0.50
CA SER A 348 -10.86 0.34 -0.65
C SER A 348 -10.38 0.22 -2.10
N LEU A 349 -9.47 -0.71 -2.36
CA LEU A 349 -8.84 -0.98 -3.64
C LEU A 349 -8.00 -2.26 -3.59
N GLY A 350 -7.60 -2.75 -4.75
CA GLY A 350 -6.58 -3.80 -4.87
C GLY A 350 -7.05 -5.21 -4.51
N GLY A 351 -8.35 -5.40 -4.31
CA GLY A 351 -8.99 -6.71 -4.25
C GLY A 351 -9.10 -7.35 -5.63
N VAL A 352 -9.41 -8.64 -5.68
CA VAL A 352 -9.66 -9.39 -6.92
C VAL A 352 -10.87 -8.86 -7.67
N GLU A 353 -11.80 -8.22 -7.00
CA GLU A 353 -13.00 -7.56 -7.54
C GLU A 353 -12.70 -6.13 -8.00
N SER A 354 -13.46 -5.66 -9.00
CA SER A 354 -13.41 -4.29 -9.48
C SER A 354 -14.25 -3.35 -8.62
N LEU A 355 -13.64 -2.23 -8.18
CA LEU A 355 -14.28 -1.21 -7.36
C LEU A 355 -14.25 0.16 -8.04
N VAL A 356 -15.29 0.96 -7.80
CA VAL A 356 -15.32 2.38 -8.13
C VAL A 356 -15.58 3.19 -6.87
N ALA A 357 -14.89 4.31 -6.71
CA ALA A 357 -15.13 5.25 -5.64
C ALA A 357 -15.28 6.67 -6.21
N HIS A 358 -16.11 7.48 -5.55
CA HIS A 358 -16.23 8.91 -5.81
C HIS A 358 -15.42 9.65 -4.73
N PRO A 359 -14.19 10.13 -5.02
CA PRO A 359 -13.28 10.65 -4.00
C PRO A 359 -13.87 11.79 -3.18
N ALA A 360 -14.61 12.69 -3.82
CA ALA A 360 -15.17 13.88 -3.15
C ALA A 360 -16.16 13.55 -2.02
N THR A 361 -16.93 12.46 -2.14
CA THR A 361 -17.94 12.06 -1.15
C THR A 361 -17.56 10.82 -0.34
N MET A 362 -16.44 10.15 -0.68
CA MET A 362 -16.00 8.90 -0.04
C MET A 362 -14.58 9.06 0.51
N THR A 363 -13.57 8.67 -0.24
CA THR A 363 -12.19 8.52 0.25
C THR A 363 -11.53 9.81 0.73
N HIS A 364 -12.00 10.99 0.25
CA HIS A 364 -11.49 12.32 0.60
C HIS A 364 -12.58 13.25 1.19
N ALA A 365 -13.71 12.67 1.61
CA ALA A 365 -14.81 13.44 2.23
C ALA A 365 -14.40 14.19 3.51
N ALA A 366 -13.36 13.72 4.21
CA ALA A 366 -12.83 14.37 5.40
C ALA A 366 -11.98 15.63 5.11
N MET A 367 -11.56 15.86 3.85
CA MET A 367 -10.83 17.07 3.45
C MET A 367 -11.81 18.24 3.31
N SER A 368 -11.34 19.45 3.64
CA SER A 368 -12.12 20.66 3.37
C SER A 368 -12.31 20.86 1.85
N PRO A 369 -13.35 21.58 1.40
CA PRO A 369 -13.53 21.91 -0.01
C PRO A 369 -12.30 22.57 -0.64
N ASP A 370 -11.65 23.50 0.07
CA ASP A 370 -10.45 24.18 -0.40
C ASP A 370 -9.25 23.21 -0.53
N ALA A 371 -9.09 22.28 0.43
CA ALA A 371 -8.03 21.27 0.37
C ALA A 371 -8.27 20.29 -0.80
N ARG A 372 -9.52 19.89 -1.06
CA ARG A 372 -9.85 19.07 -2.24
C ARG A 372 -9.58 19.80 -3.55
N ALA A 373 -9.97 21.09 -3.62
CA ALA A 373 -9.71 21.92 -4.79
C ALA A 373 -8.21 22.06 -5.06
N ALA A 374 -7.40 22.32 -4.01
CA ALA A 374 -5.94 22.40 -4.10
C ALA A 374 -5.32 21.06 -4.56
N ALA A 375 -5.87 19.93 -4.10
CA ALA A 375 -5.46 18.59 -4.54
C ALA A 375 -5.95 18.23 -5.96
N GLY A 376 -6.84 19.03 -6.57
CA GLY A 376 -7.43 18.76 -7.89
C GLY A 376 -8.56 17.74 -7.87
N ILE A 377 -9.20 17.51 -6.72
CA ILE A 377 -10.28 16.53 -6.54
C ILE A 377 -11.62 17.21 -6.79
N GLY A 378 -12.11 17.10 -8.02
CA GLY A 378 -13.41 17.63 -8.46
C GLY A 378 -14.57 16.64 -8.27
N ASP A 379 -15.81 17.17 -8.40
CA ASP A 379 -17.05 16.39 -8.25
C ASP A 379 -17.32 15.44 -9.44
N GLY A 380 -16.57 15.57 -10.54
CA GLY A 380 -16.62 14.65 -11.68
C GLY A 380 -15.65 13.48 -11.59
N LEU A 381 -14.80 13.44 -10.58
CA LEU A 381 -13.72 12.47 -10.47
C LEU A 381 -14.23 11.13 -9.92
N LEU A 382 -13.95 10.06 -10.65
CA LEU A 382 -14.13 8.68 -10.21
C LEU A 382 -12.77 7.97 -10.17
N ARG A 383 -12.52 7.18 -9.13
CA ARG A 383 -11.34 6.32 -9.01
C ARG A 383 -11.75 4.87 -9.20
N LEU A 384 -11.13 4.20 -10.14
CA LEU A 384 -11.33 2.78 -10.44
C LEU A 384 -10.17 1.96 -9.86
N SER A 385 -10.51 0.89 -9.14
CA SER A 385 -9.60 -0.21 -8.79
C SER A 385 -10.00 -1.39 -9.66
N VAL A 386 -9.20 -1.68 -10.66
CA VAL A 386 -9.52 -2.71 -11.65
C VAL A 386 -9.18 -4.08 -11.10
N GLY A 387 -10.15 -4.99 -11.11
CA GLY A 387 -10.04 -6.36 -10.64
C GLY A 387 -9.50 -7.34 -11.68
N ILE A 388 -9.72 -8.62 -11.43
CA ILE A 388 -9.25 -9.72 -12.29
C ILE A 388 -10.41 -10.48 -12.94
N GLU A 389 -11.58 -9.89 -13.01
CA GLU A 389 -12.72 -10.41 -13.79
C GLU A 389 -12.36 -10.50 -15.27
N HIS A 390 -13.17 -11.18 -16.05
CA HIS A 390 -12.93 -11.27 -17.48
C HIS A 390 -13.02 -9.88 -18.13
N VAL A 391 -12.04 -9.52 -18.92
CA VAL A 391 -11.87 -8.17 -19.46
C VAL A 391 -13.07 -7.70 -20.28
N SER A 392 -13.73 -8.59 -21.05
CA SER A 392 -14.93 -8.21 -21.83
C SER A 392 -16.08 -7.75 -20.94
N ASP A 393 -16.28 -8.40 -19.78
CA ASP A 393 -17.37 -8.04 -18.88
C ASP A 393 -17.12 -6.66 -18.24
N LEU A 394 -15.86 -6.34 -17.93
CA LEU A 394 -15.46 -5.03 -17.43
C LEU A 394 -15.64 -3.93 -18.49
N LEU A 395 -15.27 -4.20 -19.74
CA LEU A 395 -15.42 -3.25 -20.83
C LEU A 395 -16.89 -3.00 -21.17
N ASP A 396 -17.73 -4.04 -21.20
CA ASP A 396 -19.17 -3.94 -21.43
C ASP A 396 -19.85 -3.12 -20.32
N ASP A 397 -19.50 -3.37 -19.06
CA ASP A 397 -20.05 -2.64 -17.90
C ASP A 397 -19.71 -1.14 -17.95
N LEU A 398 -18.44 -0.81 -18.26
CA LEU A 398 -17.99 0.57 -18.39
C LEU A 398 -18.55 1.26 -19.62
N SER A 399 -18.70 0.56 -20.77
CA SER A 399 -19.32 1.10 -21.98
C SER A 399 -20.76 1.51 -21.72
N ASP A 400 -21.54 0.65 -21.05
CA ASP A 400 -22.91 0.96 -20.65
C ASP A 400 -22.96 2.14 -19.66
N ALA A 401 -22.01 2.22 -18.72
CA ALA A 401 -21.90 3.32 -17.77
C ALA A 401 -21.59 4.67 -18.45
N LEU A 402 -20.65 4.68 -19.39
CA LEU A 402 -20.30 5.85 -20.19
C LEU A 402 -21.48 6.33 -21.03
N GLN A 403 -22.24 5.41 -21.63
CA GLN A 403 -23.44 5.75 -22.38
C GLN A 403 -24.52 6.40 -21.49
N ARG A 404 -24.77 5.87 -20.29
CA ARG A 404 -25.69 6.47 -19.31
C ARG A 404 -25.23 7.87 -18.89
N ALA A 405 -23.94 8.06 -18.67
CA ALA A 405 -23.36 9.36 -18.32
C ALA A 405 -23.53 10.38 -19.45
N ALA A 406 -23.28 9.97 -20.71
CA ALA A 406 -23.48 10.81 -21.90
C ALA A 406 -24.92 11.31 -22.03
N LEU A 407 -25.89 10.41 -21.89
CA LEU A 407 -27.31 10.74 -21.94
C LEU A 407 -27.73 11.68 -20.80
N ALA A 408 -27.19 11.49 -19.61
CA ALA A 408 -27.46 12.34 -18.46
C ALA A 408 -26.77 13.71 -18.57
N GLY A 409 -25.55 13.78 -19.12
CA GLY A 409 -24.77 15.00 -19.32
C GLY A 409 -25.30 15.89 -20.44
N SER A 410 -25.94 15.28 -21.44
CA SER A 410 -26.58 16.02 -22.56
C SER A 410 -27.63 16.97 -21.99
N ARG A 411 -27.43 18.27 -22.12
CA ARG A 411 -28.49 19.26 -21.81
C ARG A 411 -29.66 19.00 -22.74
N VAL A 412 -30.82 18.67 -22.18
CA VAL A 412 -32.10 18.81 -22.95
C VAL A 412 -32.30 20.31 -23.15
N PRO A 413 -32.29 20.83 -24.40
CA PRO A 413 -32.58 22.22 -24.62
C PRO A 413 -34.06 22.44 -24.24
N GLY A 414 -34.35 23.26 -23.22
CA GLY A 414 -35.70 23.81 -23.02
C GLY A 414 -36.41 23.53 -21.70
N ILE A 415 -35.76 23.10 -20.61
CA ILE A 415 -36.39 23.14 -19.28
C ILE A 415 -35.65 24.19 -18.44
N PRO A 416 -36.24 25.34 -18.11
CA PRO A 416 -35.70 26.29 -17.16
C PRO A 416 -35.68 25.65 -15.76
N ARG A 417 -34.69 26.03 -14.94
CA ARG A 417 -34.57 25.64 -13.52
C ARG A 417 -35.78 26.12 -12.71
#